data_da463a63e4d1f674b307d3a33766882e
#
_entry.id   da463a63e4d1f674b307d3a33766882e
#
_cell.length_a   1.000
_cell.length_b   1.000
_cell.length_c   1.000
_cell.angle_alpha   90.00
_cell.angle_beta   90.00
_cell.angle_gamma   90.00
#
_symmetry.space_group_name_H-M   'P 1'
#
loop_
_entity.id
_entity.type
_entity.pdbx_description
1 polymer ?
#
loop_
_entity_poly.entity_id
_entity_poly.type
_entity_poly.pdbx_seq_one_letter_code
_entity_poly.pdbx_strand_id
1 'polypeptide(L)'
;MIKALISAVVFLLFLPLFILFLITGIVCSYFTHMRNAYYPLIPLSSRLLMLVSFQRFSIKGQAPKKENGPYIFMFNHESMFDVFMLGGSIPYYINAIGWEGVFKWPLFGFFAKRYGAYAVTHDNTDKAIKLSLIHISEPTRPLY
;
A
#
# COMPACT_ATOMS: atom_id res chain seq x y z
N MET A 1 15.49 -21.86 -19.65
CA MET A 1 16.64 -20.95 -19.47
C MET A 1 16.24 -19.48 -19.58
N ILE A 2 15.69 -19.00 -20.69
CA ILE A 2 15.35 -17.56 -20.91
C ILE A 2 14.42 -17.01 -19.84
N LYS A 3 13.35 -17.73 -19.46
CA LYS A 3 12.41 -17.29 -18.40
C LYS A 3 13.10 -17.10 -17.05
N ALA A 4 14.00 -18.01 -16.68
CA ALA A 4 14.76 -17.91 -15.42
C ALA A 4 15.71 -16.69 -15.43
N LEU A 5 16.35 -16.42 -16.56
CA LEU A 5 17.21 -15.26 -16.73
C LEU A 5 16.41 -13.95 -16.60
N ILE A 6 15.26 -13.86 -17.27
CA ILE A 6 14.36 -12.71 -17.17
C ILE A 6 13.92 -12.51 -15.71
N SER A 7 13.49 -13.58 -15.02
CA SER A 7 13.09 -13.48 -13.62
C SER A 7 14.25 -13.01 -12.73
N ALA A 8 15.46 -13.51 -12.94
CA ALA A 8 16.63 -13.09 -12.19
C ALA A 8 16.93 -11.59 -12.38
N VAL A 9 16.86 -11.10 -13.62
CA VAL A 9 17.05 -9.66 -13.93
C VAL A 9 15.97 -8.82 -13.27
N VAL A 10 14.70 -9.26 -13.33
CA VAL A 10 13.58 -8.56 -12.68
C VAL A 10 13.81 -8.48 -11.16
N PHE A 11 14.15 -9.59 -10.51
CA PHE A 11 14.43 -9.59 -9.07
C PHE A 11 15.63 -8.72 -8.71
N LEU A 12 16.67 -8.72 -9.51
CA LEU A 12 17.88 -7.91 -9.29
C LEU A 12 17.58 -6.42 -9.35
N LEU A 13 16.65 -5.99 -10.17
CA LEU A 13 16.25 -4.59 -10.27
C LEU A 13 15.12 -4.22 -9.29
N PHE A 14 14.12 -5.10 -9.15
CA PHE A 14 12.96 -4.84 -8.29
C PHE A 14 13.34 -4.75 -6.81
N LEU A 15 14.13 -5.70 -6.31
CA LEU A 15 14.41 -5.80 -4.88
C LEU A 15 15.15 -4.56 -4.32
N PRO A 16 16.22 -4.04 -4.94
CA PRO A 16 16.86 -2.82 -4.46
C PRO A 16 15.94 -1.61 -4.50
N LEU A 17 15.15 -1.46 -5.57
CA LEU A 17 14.18 -0.37 -5.69
C LEU A 17 13.06 -0.48 -4.64
N PHE A 18 12.60 -1.68 -4.36
CA PHE A 18 11.61 -1.91 -3.33
C PHE A 18 12.15 -1.58 -1.94
N ILE A 19 13.38 -2.01 -1.63
CA ILE A 19 14.05 -1.67 -0.37
C ILE A 19 14.24 -0.16 -0.26
N LEU A 20 14.70 0.49 -1.32
CA LEU A 20 14.87 1.95 -1.36
C LEU A 20 13.54 2.67 -1.13
N PHE A 21 12.46 2.22 -1.74
CA PHE A 21 11.11 2.73 -1.51
C PHE A 21 10.69 2.61 -0.04
N LEU A 22 10.87 1.43 0.58
CA LEU A 22 10.53 1.20 1.97
C LEU A 22 11.35 2.12 2.90
N ILE A 23 12.66 2.22 2.69
CA ILE A 23 13.55 3.08 3.47
C ILE A 23 13.13 4.54 3.33
N THR A 24 12.91 5.01 2.10
CA THR A 24 12.48 6.39 1.84
C THR A 24 11.16 6.70 2.55
N GLY A 25 10.18 5.80 2.47
CA GLY A 25 8.91 5.98 3.17
C GLY A 25 9.07 5.99 4.69
N ILE A 26 9.90 5.12 5.24
CA ILE A 26 10.22 5.11 6.67
C ILE A 26 10.88 6.43 7.08
N VAL A 27 11.89 6.88 6.37
CA VAL A 27 12.59 8.15 6.66
C VAL A 27 11.62 9.32 6.57
N CYS A 28 10.82 9.41 5.50
CA CYS A 28 9.81 10.46 5.37
C CYS A 28 8.82 10.47 6.54
N SER A 29 8.47 9.30 7.09
CA SER A 29 7.54 9.19 8.20
C SER A 29 8.05 9.77 9.54
N TYR A 30 9.33 10.06 9.66
CA TYR A 30 9.90 10.76 10.82
C TYR A 30 9.77 12.28 10.71
N PHE A 31 9.73 12.81 9.50
CA PHE A 31 9.68 14.25 9.25
C PHE A 31 8.25 14.75 8.98
N THR A 32 7.40 13.88 8.46
CA THR A 32 6.02 14.25 8.12
C THR A 32 5.09 13.04 8.27
N HIS A 33 3.81 13.32 8.47
CA HIS A 33 2.81 12.25 8.50
C HIS A 33 2.69 11.60 7.11
N MET A 34 2.58 10.25 7.04
CA MET A 34 2.50 9.51 5.77
C MET A 34 1.34 9.97 4.90
N ARG A 35 0.26 10.49 5.48
CA ARG A 35 -0.84 11.11 4.73
C ARG A 35 -0.35 12.28 3.84
N ASN A 36 0.59 13.08 4.32
CA ASN A 36 1.15 14.22 3.59
C ASN A 36 2.25 13.77 2.62
N ALA A 37 3.03 12.75 3.00
CA ALA A 37 4.08 12.18 2.16
C ALA A 37 3.55 11.22 1.08
N TYR A 38 2.27 10.85 1.13
CA TYR A 38 1.72 9.88 0.19
C TYR A 38 1.96 10.29 -1.25
N TYR A 39 1.63 11.50 -1.60
CA TYR A 39 1.85 12.02 -2.94
C TYR A 39 3.06 12.95 -2.95
N PRO A 40 4.03 12.78 -3.85
CA PRO A 40 4.07 11.82 -4.98
C PRO A 40 4.70 10.45 -4.67
N LEU A 41 5.18 10.21 -3.44
CA LEU A 41 6.02 9.06 -3.09
C LEU A 41 5.38 7.72 -3.50
N ILE A 42 4.16 7.44 -3.02
CA ILE A 42 3.52 6.13 -3.24
C ILE A 42 3.15 5.90 -4.71
N PRO A 43 2.44 6.83 -5.41
CA PRO A 43 2.09 6.62 -6.81
C PRO A 43 3.30 6.47 -7.74
N LEU A 44 4.33 7.31 -7.54
CA LEU A 44 5.52 7.27 -8.36
C LEU A 44 6.31 5.97 -8.16
N SER A 45 6.58 5.61 -6.91
CA SER A 45 7.30 4.38 -6.58
C SER A 45 6.56 3.13 -7.02
N SER A 46 5.23 3.09 -6.83
CA SER A 46 4.39 1.98 -7.27
C SER A 46 4.47 1.79 -8.80
N ARG A 47 4.35 2.86 -9.56
CA ARG A 47 4.47 2.81 -11.04
C ARG A 47 5.86 2.38 -11.48
N LEU A 48 6.91 2.86 -10.82
CA LEU A 48 8.28 2.49 -11.13
C LEU A 48 8.53 0.99 -10.84
N LEU A 49 8.07 0.48 -9.69
CA LEU A 49 8.18 -0.94 -9.34
C LEU A 49 7.42 -1.83 -10.33
N MET A 50 6.24 -1.41 -10.77
CA MET A 50 5.48 -2.12 -11.81
C MET A 50 6.23 -2.12 -13.14
N LEU A 51 6.78 -0.98 -13.56
CA LEU A 51 7.52 -0.84 -14.80
C LEU A 51 8.75 -1.75 -14.82
N VAL A 52 9.54 -1.77 -13.75
CA VAL A 52 10.74 -2.62 -13.63
C VAL A 52 10.38 -4.12 -13.62
N SER A 53 9.19 -4.45 -13.15
CA SER A 53 8.65 -5.82 -13.19
C SER A 53 8.05 -6.19 -14.55
N PHE A 54 8.18 -5.33 -15.56
CA PHE A 54 7.55 -5.47 -16.89
C PHE A 54 6.01 -5.61 -16.81
N GLN A 55 5.42 -5.14 -15.71
CA GLN A 55 3.98 -5.11 -15.53
C GLN A 55 3.41 -3.77 -16.00
N ARG A 56 2.44 -3.84 -16.88
CA ARG A 56 1.71 -2.65 -17.36
C ARG A 56 0.28 -2.74 -16.92
N PHE A 57 -0.25 -1.68 -16.34
CA PHE A 57 -1.65 -1.57 -16.02
C PHE A 57 -2.24 -0.31 -16.65
N SER A 58 -3.51 -0.35 -16.96
CA SER A 58 -4.25 0.80 -17.46
C SER A 58 -5.41 1.11 -16.52
N ILE A 59 -5.63 2.40 -16.29
CA ILE A 59 -6.76 2.85 -15.46
C ILE A 59 -7.88 3.23 -16.42
N LYS A 60 -9.05 2.62 -16.25
CA LYS A 60 -10.28 3.01 -16.95
C LYS A 60 -11.23 3.68 -15.95
N GLY A 61 -11.75 4.83 -16.32
CA GLY A 61 -12.58 5.65 -15.45
C GLY A 61 -11.78 6.69 -14.66
N GLN A 62 -12.42 7.32 -13.72
CA GLN A 62 -11.83 8.37 -12.89
C GLN A 62 -11.82 7.91 -11.42
N ALA A 63 -10.72 8.20 -10.72
CA ALA A 63 -10.69 8.01 -9.27
C ALA A 63 -11.78 8.88 -8.62
N PRO A 64 -12.51 8.36 -7.64
CA PRO A 64 -13.49 9.15 -6.92
C PRO A 64 -12.82 10.35 -6.26
N LYS A 65 -13.48 11.50 -6.28
CA LYS A 65 -12.94 12.72 -5.68
C LYS A 65 -12.92 12.58 -4.16
N LYS A 66 -11.79 12.92 -3.55
CA LYS A 66 -11.60 12.79 -2.09
C LYS A 66 -12.67 13.53 -1.28
N GLU A 67 -13.17 14.67 -1.81
CA GLU A 67 -14.18 15.50 -1.15
C GLU A 67 -15.54 14.82 -1.04
N ASN A 68 -15.83 13.85 -1.90
CA ASN A 68 -17.11 13.13 -1.93
C ASN A 68 -17.07 11.85 -1.05
N GLY A 69 -15.92 11.58 -0.34
CA GLY A 69 -15.80 10.43 0.56
C GLY A 69 -16.57 10.58 1.86
N PRO A 70 -16.50 9.59 2.73
CA PRO A 70 -15.51 8.48 2.74
C PRO A 70 -15.80 7.35 1.73
N TYR A 71 -14.75 6.66 1.28
CA TYR A 71 -14.85 5.52 0.36
C TYR A 71 -14.18 4.29 0.93
N ILE A 72 -14.74 3.12 0.59
CA ILE A 72 -14.12 1.81 0.80
C ILE A 72 -13.71 1.28 -0.58
N PHE A 73 -12.41 1.03 -0.75
CA PHE A 73 -11.87 0.41 -1.96
C PHE A 73 -11.77 -1.09 -1.74
N MET A 74 -12.51 -1.83 -2.55
CA MET A 74 -12.46 -3.30 -2.56
C MET A 74 -12.00 -3.76 -3.94
N PHE A 75 -11.10 -4.72 -3.96
CA PHE A 75 -10.56 -5.29 -5.21
C PHE A 75 -10.28 -6.78 -5.04
N ASN A 76 -10.27 -7.50 -6.16
CA ASN A 76 -9.83 -8.89 -6.16
C ASN A 76 -8.32 -8.91 -5.97
N HIS A 77 -7.88 -9.51 -4.86
CA HIS A 77 -6.46 -9.58 -4.51
C HIS A 77 -5.90 -10.95 -4.86
N GLU A 78 -5.24 -11.03 -6.01
CA GLU A 78 -4.67 -12.27 -6.56
C GLU A 78 -3.15 -12.26 -6.59
N SER A 79 -2.54 -11.08 -6.45
CA SER A 79 -1.09 -10.91 -6.60
C SER A 79 -0.53 -9.89 -5.63
N MET A 80 0.73 -10.05 -5.24
CA MET A 80 1.50 -9.03 -4.50
C MET A 80 1.62 -7.71 -5.27
N PHE A 81 1.47 -7.72 -6.59
CA PHE A 81 1.51 -6.51 -7.42
C PHE A 81 0.25 -5.65 -7.29
N ASP A 82 -0.86 -6.19 -6.82
CA ASP A 82 -2.12 -5.45 -6.69
C ASP A 82 -1.98 -4.24 -5.75
N VAL A 83 -1.15 -4.35 -4.72
CA VAL A 83 -0.86 -3.25 -3.80
C VAL A 83 -0.19 -2.08 -4.53
N PHE A 84 0.72 -2.38 -5.47
CA PHE A 84 1.37 -1.35 -6.30
C PHE A 84 0.43 -0.80 -7.37
N MET A 85 -0.43 -1.64 -7.95
CA MET A 85 -1.46 -1.17 -8.88
C MET A 85 -2.40 -0.17 -8.20
N LEU A 86 -2.85 -0.49 -7.00
CA LEU A 86 -3.71 0.38 -6.21
C LEU A 86 -2.98 1.68 -5.84
N GLY A 87 -1.76 1.58 -5.30
CA GLY A 87 -0.93 2.72 -4.94
C GLY A 87 -0.60 3.63 -6.14
N GLY A 88 -0.39 3.04 -7.33
CA GLY A 88 -0.15 3.79 -8.57
C GLY A 88 -1.38 4.44 -9.20
N SER A 89 -2.59 4.02 -8.77
CA SER A 89 -3.87 4.44 -9.36
C SER A 89 -4.59 5.51 -8.56
N ILE A 90 -4.50 5.47 -7.22
CA ILE A 90 -5.23 6.39 -6.35
C ILE A 90 -4.33 7.58 -6.02
N PRO A 91 -4.76 8.81 -6.31
CA PRO A 91 -3.92 10.01 -6.16
C PRO A 91 -3.91 10.60 -4.75
N TYR A 92 -4.48 9.92 -3.75
CA TYR A 92 -4.56 10.40 -2.37
C TYR A 92 -4.39 9.23 -1.38
N TYR A 93 -4.04 9.59 -0.15
CA TYR A 93 -3.80 8.62 0.91
C TYR A 93 -5.06 7.80 1.22
N ILE A 94 -4.88 6.50 1.29
CA ILE A 94 -5.88 5.52 1.74
C ILE A 94 -5.28 4.65 2.85
N ASN A 95 -6.08 4.35 3.86
CA ASN A 95 -5.70 3.34 4.85
C ASN A 95 -5.73 1.95 4.20
N ALA A 96 -4.80 1.10 4.60
CA ALA A 96 -4.74 -0.27 4.12
C ALA A 96 -5.04 -1.25 5.25
N ILE A 97 -5.71 -2.34 4.90
CA ILE A 97 -5.90 -3.49 5.78
C ILE A 97 -5.15 -4.66 5.16
N GLY A 98 -4.34 -5.36 5.94
CA GLY A 98 -3.57 -6.48 5.45
C GLY A 98 -3.48 -7.62 6.45
N TRP A 99 -3.11 -8.79 5.95
CA TRP A 99 -2.89 -9.97 6.79
C TRP A 99 -1.72 -9.75 7.76
N GLU A 100 -1.91 -10.14 9.02
CA GLU A 100 -0.91 -9.98 10.10
C GLU A 100 0.47 -10.53 9.75
N GLY A 101 0.55 -11.61 8.96
CA GLY A 101 1.82 -12.21 8.57
C GLY A 101 2.76 -11.26 7.85
N VAL A 102 2.25 -10.38 6.99
CA VAL A 102 3.10 -9.41 6.25
C VAL A 102 3.66 -8.32 7.17
N PHE A 103 3.01 -8.04 8.30
CA PHE A 103 3.52 -7.10 9.30
C PHE A 103 4.69 -7.66 10.14
N LYS A 104 4.95 -8.97 10.05
CA LYS A 104 6.11 -9.62 10.66
C LYS A 104 7.34 -9.60 9.76
N TRP A 105 7.18 -9.24 8.49
CA TRP A 105 8.32 -9.13 7.57
C TRP A 105 9.22 -7.96 7.97
N PRO A 106 10.53 -8.17 7.99
CA PRO A 106 11.47 -7.10 8.29
C PRO A 106 11.30 -5.96 7.27
N LEU A 107 11.55 -4.75 7.68
CA LEU A 107 11.44 -3.52 6.90
C LEU A 107 10.02 -3.24 6.39
N PHE A 108 9.36 -4.17 5.67
CA PHE A 108 7.99 -4.00 5.18
C PHE A 108 6.98 -3.85 6.32
N GLY A 109 7.06 -4.69 7.35
CA GLY A 109 6.16 -4.60 8.51
C GLY A 109 6.34 -3.30 9.28
N PHE A 110 7.58 -2.79 9.37
CA PHE A 110 7.85 -1.50 9.97
C PHE A 110 7.28 -0.35 9.13
N PHE A 111 7.51 -0.40 7.81
CA PHE A 111 6.91 0.55 6.87
C PHE A 111 5.38 0.55 6.95
N ALA A 112 4.73 -0.63 6.91
CA ALA A 112 3.28 -0.78 6.95
C ALA A 112 2.68 -0.17 8.22
N LYS A 113 3.31 -0.37 9.38
CA LYS A 113 2.90 0.26 10.65
C LYS A 113 3.02 1.78 10.59
N ARG A 114 4.13 2.30 10.05
CA ARG A 114 4.35 3.74 9.88
C ARG A 114 3.41 4.36 8.85
N TYR A 115 3.08 3.61 7.82
CA TYR A 115 2.07 4.00 6.82
C TYR A 115 0.68 4.14 7.45
N GLY A 116 0.38 3.44 8.54
CA GLY A 116 -0.92 3.43 9.19
C GLY A 116 -1.82 2.29 8.70
N ALA A 117 -1.22 1.22 8.17
CA ALA A 117 -1.96 0.04 7.79
C ALA A 117 -2.38 -0.78 9.03
N TYR A 118 -3.51 -1.46 8.93
CA TYR A 118 -4.08 -2.29 9.98
C TYR A 118 -3.87 -3.77 9.70
N ALA A 119 -3.40 -4.50 10.72
CA ALA A 119 -3.23 -5.94 10.65
C ALA A 119 -4.52 -6.65 11.05
N VAL A 120 -4.94 -7.63 10.24
CA VAL A 120 -6.09 -8.49 10.51
C VAL A 120 -5.64 -9.94 10.49
N THR A 121 -6.10 -10.72 11.47
CA THR A 121 -5.91 -12.17 11.55
C THR A 121 -7.15 -12.90 11.03
N HIS A 122 -6.94 -14.01 10.31
CA HIS A 122 -8.04 -14.84 9.82
C HIS A 122 -8.90 -15.46 10.96
N ASP A 123 -8.28 -15.70 12.11
CA ASP A 123 -8.91 -16.43 13.21
C ASP A 123 -9.75 -15.55 14.14
N ASN A 124 -9.83 -14.24 13.90
CA ASN A 124 -10.52 -13.34 14.82
C ASN A 124 -11.41 -12.34 14.08
N THR A 125 -12.54 -12.86 13.59
CA THR A 125 -13.60 -12.08 12.95
C THR A 125 -14.08 -10.93 13.83
N ASP A 126 -14.11 -11.13 15.17
CA ASP A 126 -14.53 -10.10 16.14
C ASP A 126 -13.58 -8.91 16.16
N LYS A 127 -12.27 -9.12 16.01
CA LYS A 127 -11.29 -8.00 15.90
C LYS A 127 -11.48 -7.24 14.60
N ALA A 128 -11.73 -7.95 13.49
CA ALA A 128 -11.98 -7.31 12.21
C ALA A 128 -13.27 -6.49 12.22
N ILE A 129 -14.32 -7.02 12.83
CA ILE A 129 -15.60 -6.32 13.01
C ILE A 129 -15.42 -5.11 13.94
N LYS A 130 -14.73 -5.25 15.08
CA LYS A 130 -14.44 -4.12 15.99
C LYS A 130 -13.63 -3.03 15.30
N LEU A 131 -12.63 -3.40 14.50
CA LEU A 131 -11.83 -2.44 13.73
C LEU A 131 -12.70 -1.66 12.72
N SER A 132 -13.58 -2.37 12.02
CA SER A 132 -14.56 -1.79 11.12
C SER A 132 -15.52 -0.84 11.83
N LEU A 133 -16.06 -1.26 12.99
CA LEU A 133 -16.99 -0.46 13.78
C LEU A 133 -16.35 0.79 14.37
N ILE A 134 -15.11 0.74 14.85
CA ILE A 134 -14.39 1.91 15.37
C ILE A 134 -14.22 2.97 14.28
N HIS A 135 -13.96 2.55 13.04
CA HIS A 135 -13.79 3.50 11.92
C HIS A 135 -15.10 4.01 11.33
N ILE A 136 -16.20 3.27 11.49
CA ILE A 136 -17.54 3.69 11.00
C ILE A 136 -18.24 4.57 12.04
N SER A 137 -18.06 4.29 13.33
CA SER A 137 -18.78 4.97 14.42
C SER A 137 -18.12 6.24 14.95
N GLU A 138 -16.86 6.54 14.59
CA GLU A 138 -16.19 7.80 14.96
C GLU A 138 -15.72 8.61 13.74
N PRO A 139 -16.62 9.12 12.87
CA PRO A 139 -16.22 9.94 11.74
C PRO A 139 -15.73 11.35 12.13
N THR A 140 -15.85 11.73 13.40
CA THR A 140 -15.69 13.12 13.86
C THR A 140 -14.50 13.35 14.79
N ARG A 141 -13.69 12.34 15.10
CA ARG A 141 -12.50 12.57 15.93
C ARG A 141 -11.40 13.23 15.11
N PRO A 142 -11.09 14.51 15.33
CA PRO A 142 -9.97 15.15 14.64
C PRO A 142 -8.69 14.41 15.02
N LEU A 143 -7.97 13.89 14.04
CA LEU A 143 -6.62 13.36 14.22
C LEU A 143 -5.67 14.55 14.35
N TYR A 144 -5.43 14.98 15.56
CA TYR A 144 -4.37 15.93 15.88
C TYR A 144 -3.01 15.23 15.79
#